data_35bcf8584765ea020b1ae47a10f7f509
#
_entry.id   35bcf8584765ea020b1ae47a10f7f509
#
_cell.length_a   1.000
_cell.length_b   1.000
_cell.length_c   1.000
_cell.angle_alpha   90.00
_cell.angle_beta   90.00
_cell.angle_gamma   90.00
#
_symmetry.space_group_name_H-M   'P 1'
#
loop_
_entity.id
_entity.type
_entity.pdbx_description
1 polymer ?
#
loop_
_entity_poly.entity_id
_entity_poly.type
_entity_poly.pdbx_seq_one_letter_code
_entity_poly.pdbx_strand_id
1 'polypeptide(L)'
;MVRSYPLDMPGVEFRGHGVTGIYEMDERIAFVHFAFGVPSELEIAQKLTPNYVLLDTFSRDFSEHKRSTLIYKQSEIFIASNARCYPENGYFVLNTRYYKGYINSPAKLIKISDGLMSELGEASEPVKEIYNDAKTYEFDGFCVRMSSPFIMECKEILGSAELKSEAKDENLNANLPPKEQGTRIGKTIWRLKLGAYLYTPVCLNDGVLYFGTAGNGGDLYAVDAKSGEVMFKFKTSGTEHFVWIKGQILLANRKNKPVLISAKDGLLLKEIEFEKFSLSADQIMLVSGGRLYAVANDGAKIYAVCAEI
;
A
#
# COMPACT_ATOMS: atom_id res chain seq x y z
N MET A 1 -9.32 -24.61 -1.36
CA MET A 1 -8.79 -24.83 -2.76
C MET A 1 -8.06 -23.57 -3.17
N VAL A 2 -6.84 -23.70 -3.72
CA VAL A 2 -6.07 -22.59 -4.26
C VAL A 2 -6.26 -22.52 -5.76
N ARG A 3 -6.57 -21.34 -6.29
CA ARG A 3 -6.60 -21.07 -7.74
C ARG A 3 -5.51 -20.07 -8.06
N SER A 4 -4.87 -20.21 -9.21
CA SER A 4 -3.78 -19.32 -9.64
C SER A 4 -3.89 -19.00 -11.12
N TYR A 5 -3.41 -17.80 -11.48
CA TYR A 5 -3.35 -17.31 -12.84
C TYR A 5 -2.01 -16.58 -13.07
N PRO A 6 -1.25 -16.91 -14.13
CA PRO A 6 0.00 -16.22 -14.42
C PRO A 6 -0.25 -14.77 -14.85
N LEU A 7 0.48 -13.83 -14.26
CA LEU A 7 0.40 -12.41 -14.58
C LEU A 7 1.35 -11.98 -15.70
N ASP A 8 2.22 -12.89 -16.18
CA ASP A 8 3.05 -12.66 -17.36
C ASP A 8 2.19 -12.50 -18.64
N MET A 9 2.76 -11.89 -19.64
CA MET A 9 2.10 -11.67 -20.93
C MET A 9 2.70 -12.63 -21.97
N PRO A 10 1.88 -13.54 -22.57
CA PRO A 10 2.39 -14.47 -23.56
C PRO A 10 3.07 -13.76 -24.73
N GLY A 11 4.28 -14.21 -25.09
CA GLY A 11 5.05 -13.65 -26.17
C GLY A 11 5.78 -12.34 -25.88
N VAL A 12 5.71 -11.83 -24.64
CA VAL A 12 6.45 -10.65 -24.20
C VAL A 12 7.42 -11.04 -23.10
N GLU A 13 8.69 -10.75 -23.30
CA GLU A 13 9.71 -10.90 -22.27
C GLU A 13 9.80 -9.62 -21.46
N PHE A 14 9.65 -9.74 -20.14
CA PHE A 14 9.77 -8.62 -19.21
C PHE A 14 11.16 -8.59 -18.58
N ARG A 15 11.78 -7.40 -18.52
CA ARG A 15 12.97 -7.13 -17.70
C ARG A 15 12.64 -6.87 -16.24
N GLY A 16 11.42 -6.44 -15.97
CA GLY A 16 10.90 -6.23 -14.64
C GLY A 16 9.39 -6.20 -14.66
N HIS A 17 8.80 -6.71 -13.59
CA HIS A 17 7.37 -6.82 -13.40
C HIS A 17 7.05 -6.60 -11.92
N GLY A 18 6.09 -5.73 -11.63
CA GLY A 18 5.66 -5.42 -10.29
C GLY A 18 4.15 -5.20 -10.22
N VAL A 19 3.55 -5.57 -9.10
CA VAL A 19 2.14 -5.32 -8.82
C VAL A 19 2.03 -4.09 -7.93
N THR A 20 1.13 -3.17 -8.27
CA THR A 20 0.89 -1.96 -7.49
C THR A 20 -0.20 -2.13 -6.46
N GLY A 21 -1.15 -3.02 -6.69
CA GLY A 21 -2.23 -3.27 -5.77
C GLY A 21 -3.25 -4.29 -6.26
N ILE A 22 -4.05 -4.76 -5.31
CA ILE A 22 -5.21 -5.60 -5.52
C ILE A 22 -6.42 -4.84 -4.98
N TYR A 23 -7.47 -4.73 -5.77
CA TYR A 23 -8.65 -3.93 -5.47
C TYR A 23 -9.93 -4.71 -5.73
N GLU A 24 -10.93 -4.48 -4.90
CA GLU A 24 -12.29 -4.91 -5.18
C GLU A 24 -12.98 -3.84 -6.02
N MET A 25 -13.49 -4.22 -7.18
CA MET A 25 -14.16 -3.35 -8.13
C MET A 25 -15.46 -4.02 -8.55
N ASP A 26 -16.59 -3.50 -8.06
CA ASP A 26 -17.92 -4.11 -8.25
C ASP A 26 -17.91 -5.56 -7.75
N GLU A 27 -18.18 -6.52 -8.65
CA GLU A 27 -18.15 -7.96 -8.33
C GLU A 27 -16.85 -8.65 -8.77
N ARG A 28 -15.84 -7.89 -9.13
CA ARG A 28 -14.56 -8.39 -9.63
C ARG A 28 -13.40 -8.01 -8.74
N ILE A 29 -12.33 -8.79 -8.83
CA ILE A 29 -11.06 -8.50 -8.18
C ILE A 29 -10.08 -8.05 -9.26
N ALA A 30 -9.52 -6.87 -9.07
CA ALA A 30 -8.59 -6.23 -10.00
C ALA A 30 -7.16 -6.28 -9.47
N PHE A 31 -6.24 -6.77 -10.29
CA PHE A 31 -4.81 -6.70 -10.07
C PHE A 31 -4.25 -5.64 -11.01
N VAL A 32 -3.74 -4.55 -10.44
CA VAL A 32 -3.07 -3.49 -11.21
C VAL A 32 -1.58 -3.73 -11.11
N HIS A 33 -0.95 -3.92 -12.26
CA HIS A 33 0.48 -4.19 -12.32
C HIS A 33 1.11 -3.53 -13.55
N PHE A 34 2.42 -3.44 -13.52
CA PHE A 34 3.19 -2.87 -14.62
C PHE A 34 4.42 -3.72 -14.88
N ALA A 35 4.89 -3.63 -16.11
CA ALA A 35 6.10 -4.30 -16.54
C ALA A 35 6.84 -3.43 -17.56
N PHE A 36 8.14 -3.62 -17.66
CA PHE A 36 8.91 -3.08 -18.76
C PHE A 36 9.54 -4.23 -19.54
N GLY A 37 9.31 -4.17 -20.86
CA GLY A 37 9.72 -5.22 -21.76
C GLY A 37 11.17 -5.07 -22.23
N VAL A 38 11.64 -6.11 -22.90
CA VAL A 38 12.87 -6.06 -23.68
C VAL A 38 12.58 -5.27 -24.95
N PRO A 39 13.28 -4.15 -25.21
CA PRO A 39 13.04 -3.37 -26.41
C PRO A 39 13.55 -4.13 -27.65
N SER A 40 12.82 -4.02 -28.75
CA SER A 40 13.23 -4.49 -30.08
C SER A 40 14.43 -3.70 -30.60
N GLU A 41 15.10 -4.19 -31.64
CA GLU A 41 16.23 -3.48 -32.28
C GLU A 41 15.84 -2.06 -32.73
N LEU A 42 14.63 -1.88 -33.25
CA LEU A 42 14.12 -0.57 -33.65
C LEU A 42 13.94 0.36 -32.43
N GLU A 43 13.39 -0.16 -31.34
CA GLU A 43 13.20 0.61 -30.10
C GLU A 43 14.53 0.97 -29.47
N ILE A 44 15.54 0.07 -29.52
CA ILE A 44 16.90 0.36 -29.10
C ILE A 44 17.49 1.51 -29.92
N ALA A 45 17.35 1.46 -31.24
CA ALA A 45 17.83 2.51 -32.16
C ALA A 45 17.16 3.86 -31.87
N GLN A 46 15.90 3.85 -31.48
CA GLN A 46 15.11 5.03 -31.10
C GLN A 46 15.27 5.40 -29.62
N LYS A 47 16.05 4.66 -28.83
CA LYS A 47 16.20 4.81 -27.37
C LYS A 47 14.86 4.71 -26.63
N LEU A 48 13.97 3.85 -27.08
CA LEU A 48 12.66 3.62 -26.48
C LEU A 48 12.66 2.32 -25.67
N THR A 49 11.92 2.32 -24.57
CA THR A 49 11.63 1.13 -23.76
C THR A 49 10.12 0.93 -23.71
N PRO A 50 9.60 -0.25 -24.05
CA PRO A 50 8.19 -0.54 -23.90
C PRO A 50 7.83 -0.71 -22.42
N ASN A 51 6.89 0.11 -21.95
CA ASN A 51 6.35 0.07 -20.62
C ASN A 51 4.88 -0.35 -20.69
N TYR A 52 4.49 -1.33 -19.90
CA TYR A 52 3.17 -1.91 -19.87
C TYR A 52 2.48 -1.56 -18.56
N VAL A 53 1.26 -1.06 -18.66
CA VAL A 53 0.33 -1.00 -17.53
C VAL A 53 -0.73 -2.05 -17.80
N LEU A 54 -0.88 -2.96 -16.84
CA LEU A 54 -1.75 -4.12 -16.99
C LEU A 54 -2.81 -4.10 -15.90
N LEU A 55 -4.02 -4.42 -16.30
CA LEU A 55 -5.16 -4.64 -15.41
C LEU A 55 -5.69 -6.04 -15.69
N ASP A 56 -5.52 -6.93 -14.73
CA ASP A 56 -6.16 -8.24 -14.74
C ASP A 56 -7.35 -8.22 -13.80
N THR A 57 -8.53 -8.49 -14.32
CA THR A 57 -9.74 -8.58 -13.51
C THR A 57 -10.28 -10.00 -13.52
N PHE A 58 -10.63 -10.49 -12.35
CA PHE A 58 -11.16 -11.84 -12.12
C PHE A 58 -12.55 -11.77 -11.50
N SER A 59 -13.41 -12.74 -11.82
CA SER A 59 -14.53 -13.04 -10.94
C SER A 59 -14.01 -13.43 -9.55
N ARG A 60 -14.83 -13.24 -8.50
CA ARG A 60 -14.41 -13.57 -7.13
C ARG A 60 -13.93 -15.00 -6.94
N ASP A 61 -14.39 -15.91 -7.76
CA ASP A 61 -14.01 -17.33 -7.72
C ASP A 61 -12.89 -17.69 -8.72
N PHE A 62 -12.33 -16.71 -9.45
CA PHE A 62 -11.32 -16.91 -10.50
C PHE A 62 -11.77 -17.81 -11.67
N SER A 63 -13.06 -17.96 -11.89
CA SER A 63 -13.59 -18.70 -13.05
C SER A 63 -13.54 -17.90 -14.35
N GLU A 64 -13.60 -16.57 -14.24
CA GLU A 64 -13.51 -15.65 -15.36
C GLU A 64 -12.33 -14.69 -15.21
N HIS A 65 -11.68 -14.40 -16.30
CA HIS A 65 -10.55 -13.46 -16.37
C HIS A 65 -10.68 -12.54 -17.57
N LYS A 66 -10.36 -11.26 -17.36
CA LYS A 66 -10.18 -10.27 -18.44
C LYS A 66 -8.87 -9.54 -18.22
N ARG A 67 -8.13 -9.27 -19.29
CA ARG A 67 -6.93 -8.44 -19.26
C ARG A 67 -7.09 -7.23 -20.14
N SER A 68 -6.69 -6.08 -19.64
CA SER A 68 -6.52 -4.84 -20.38
C SER A 68 -5.08 -4.38 -20.27
N THR A 69 -4.54 -3.81 -21.37
CA THR A 69 -3.15 -3.39 -21.43
C THR A 69 -3.04 -2.02 -22.08
N LEU A 70 -2.30 -1.12 -21.43
CA LEU A 70 -1.82 0.12 -22.03
C LEU A 70 -0.31 0.01 -22.25
N ILE A 71 0.18 0.43 -23.40
CA ILE A 71 1.59 0.36 -23.77
C ILE A 71 2.12 1.76 -24.01
N TYR A 72 3.17 2.12 -23.29
CA TYR A 72 3.89 3.37 -23.44
C TYR A 72 5.31 3.10 -23.93
N LYS A 73 5.69 3.70 -25.05
CA LYS A 73 7.05 3.62 -25.58
C LYS A 73 7.75 4.94 -25.28
N GLN A 74 8.71 4.90 -24.37
CA GLN A 74 9.39 6.10 -23.89
C GLN A 74 10.89 5.87 -23.80
N SER A 75 11.67 6.96 -23.86
CA SER A 75 13.14 6.92 -23.76
C SER A 75 13.63 6.47 -22.39
N GLU A 76 12.78 6.42 -21.40
CA GLU A 76 13.12 6.12 -20.01
C GLU A 76 12.25 5.00 -19.46
N ILE A 77 12.78 4.28 -18.47
CA ILE A 77 12.05 3.25 -17.77
C ILE A 77 11.00 3.92 -16.88
N PHE A 78 9.78 3.54 -17.12
CA PHE A 78 8.61 3.97 -16.41
C PHE A 78 8.51 3.16 -15.11
N ILE A 79 8.71 3.76 -13.97
CA ILE A 79 8.42 3.09 -12.72
C ILE A 79 7.08 3.61 -12.22
N ALA A 80 6.02 2.87 -12.50
CA ALA A 80 4.71 3.12 -11.93
C ALA A 80 4.66 2.67 -10.46
N SER A 81 5.54 3.22 -9.63
CA SER A 81 5.67 2.79 -8.25
C SER A 81 4.47 3.11 -7.36
N ASN A 82 3.55 3.97 -7.79
CA ASN A 82 2.47 4.47 -6.95
C ASN A 82 1.18 4.71 -7.75
N ALA A 83 0.62 3.68 -8.37
CA ALA A 83 -0.74 3.79 -8.85
C ALA A 83 -1.69 3.90 -7.65
N ARG A 84 -2.53 4.94 -7.61
CA ARG A 84 -3.64 5.05 -6.68
C ARG A 84 -4.91 4.66 -7.41
N CYS A 85 -5.57 3.63 -6.94
CA CYS A 85 -6.85 3.21 -7.44
C CYS A 85 -7.98 3.84 -6.62
N TYR A 86 -9.00 4.33 -7.32
CA TYR A 86 -10.23 4.86 -6.74
C TYR A 86 -11.38 4.03 -7.30
N PRO A 87 -11.58 2.81 -6.77
CA PRO A 87 -12.50 1.83 -7.34
C PRO A 87 -13.94 2.34 -7.39
N GLU A 88 -14.37 3.10 -6.38
CA GLU A 88 -15.70 3.71 -6.30
C GLU A 88 -15.98 4.74 -7.41
N ASN A 89 -14.94 5.31 -7.98
CA ASN A 89 -15.02 6.29 -9.07
C ASN A 89 -14.69 5.66 -10.44
N GLY A 90 -14.33 4.39 -10.48
CA GLY A 90 -13.99 3.67 -11.71
C GLY A 90 -12.74 4.18 -12.42
N TYR A 91 -11.75 4.71 -11.70
CA TYR A 91 -10.48 5.13 -12.27
C TYR A 91 -9.29 4.90 -11.33
N PHE A 92 -8.10 4.96 -11.87
CA PHE A 92 -6.87 5.09 -11.08
C PHE A 92 -5.95 6.18 -11.65
N VAL A 93 -5.12 6.72 -10.79
CA VAL A 93 -4.10 7.69 -11.13
C VAL A 93 -2.76 6.99 -11.19
N LEU A 94 -2.15 7.02 -12.36
CA LEU A 94 -0.83 6.45 -12.61
C LEU A 94 0.22 7.54 -12.45
N ASN A 95 1.06 7.42 -11.43
CA ASN A 95 2.21 8.30 -11.29
C ASN A 95 3.38 7.77 -12.14
N THR A 96 3.78 8.57 -13.10
CA THR A 96 4.87 8.23 -14.00
C THR A 96 6.15 8.90 -13.53
N ARG A 97 7.01 8.16 -12.80
CA ARG A 97 8.33 8.66 -12.39
C ARG A 97 9.41 8.17 -13.32
N TYR A 98 10.30 9.07 -13.67
CA TYR A 98 11.54 8.74 -14.34
C TYR A 98 12.65 8.43 -13.34
N TYR A 99 13.41 7.37 -13.59
CA TYR A 99 14.48 6.91 -12.70
C TYR A 99 15.72 7.83 -12.65
N LYS A 100 15.87 8.76 -13.58
CA LYS A 100 17.02 9.69 -13.63
C LYS A 100 16.60 11.14 -13.80
N GLY A 101 16.26 11.77 -12.72
CA GLY A 101 15.96 13.19 -12.67
C GLY A 101 14.51 13.43 -12.28
N TYR A 102 14.32 14.28 -11.32
CA TYR A 102 13.01 14.70 -10.81
C TYR A 102 12.28 15.57 -11.83
N ILE A 103 11.92 14.98 -12.96
CA ILE A 103 10.97 15.61 -13.86
C ILE A 103 9.60 15.17 -13.37
N ASN A 104 8.84 16.11 -12.82
CA ASN A 104 7.43 15.95 -12.50
C ASN A 104 6.65 15.78 -13.81
N SER A 105 6.66 14.58 -14.38
CA SER A 105 5.69 14.27 -15.39
C SER A 105 4.31 14.29 -14.75
N PRO A 106 3.31 14.93 -15.37
CA PRO A 106 1.97 14.91 -14.84
C PRO A 106 1.48 13.47 -14.73
N ALA A 107 0.81 13.17 -13.63
CA ALA A 107 0.22 11.86 -13.44
C ALA A 107 -0.87 11.63 -14.50
N LYS A 108 -1.00 10.38 -14.96
CA LYS A 108 -2.01 10.00 -15.94
C LYS A 108 -3.28 9.51 -15.25
N LEU A 109 -4.41 9.98 -15.72
CA LEU A 109 -5.73 9.53 -15.29
C LEU A 109 -6.19 8.39 -16.20
N ILE A 110 -6.41 7.23 -15.62
CA ILE A 110 -6.83 6.00 -16.32
C ILE A 110 -8.24 5.63 -15.84
N LYS A 111 -9.18 5.61 -16.77
CA LYS A 111 -10.54 5.11 -16.51
C LYS A 111 -10.57 3.59 -16.66
N ILE A 112 -11.31 2.94 -15.76
CA ILE A 112 -11.65 1.54 -15.84
C ILE A 112 -13.15 1.42 -16.10
N SER A 113 -13.52 0.67 -17.12
CA SER A 113 -14.90 0.35 -17.45
C SER A 113 -14.97 -1.07 -18.00
N ASP A 114 -15.81 -1.92 -17.42
CA ASP A 114 -15.97 -3.34 -17.79
C ASP A 114 -14.67 -4.15 -17.84
N GLY A 115 -13.72 -3.79 -16.96
CA GLY A 115 -12.40 -4.43 -16.93
C GLY A 115 -11.44 -3.97 -18.03
N LEU A 116 -11.78 -2.89 -18.75
CA LEU A 116 -10.92 -2.27 -19.75
C LEU A 116 -10.39 -0.94 -19.23
N MET A 117 -9.14 -0.65 -19.61
CA MET A 117 -8.48 0.63 -19.31
C MET A 117 -8.54 1.57 -20.52
N SER A 118 -8.74 2.84 -20.25
CA SER A 118 -8.58 3.92 -21.23
C SER A 118 -7.92 5.13 -20.57
N GLU A 119 -6.92 5.71 -21.23
CA GLU A 119 -6.30 6.95 -20.76
C GLU A 119 -7.23 8.13 -21.03
N LEU A 120 -7.56 8.91 -20.00
CA LEU A 120 -8.36 10.13 -20.13
C LEU A 120 -7.53 11.40 -20.29
N GLY A 121 -6.24 11.34 -19.96
CA GLY A 121 -5.32 12.48 -20.01
C GLY A 121 -4.51 12.63 -18.73
N GLU A 122 -4.10 13.86 -18.44
CA GLU A 122 -3.31 14.17 -17.27
C GLU A 122 -4.23 14.40 -16.06
N ALA A 123 -3.82 13.91 -14.89
CA ALA A 123 -4.52 14.19 -13.65
C ALA A 123 -4.27 15.64 -13.23
N SER A 124 -5.31 16.34 -12.82
CA SER A 124 -5.25 17.75 -12.41
C SER A 124 -4.45 17.99 -11.12
N GLU A 125 -4.26 16.96 -10.31
CA GLU A 125 -3.45 17.02 -9.11
C GLU A 125 -2.24 16.10 -9.22
N PRO A 126 -1.03 16.59 -8.90
CA PRO A 126 0.11 15.71 -8.77
C PRO A 126 -0.20 14.70 -7.67
N VAL A 127 0.01 13.41 -7.93
CA VAL A 127 -0.02 12.39 -6.89
C VAL A 127 1.04 12.76 -5.88
N LYS A 128 0.64 13.39 -4.77
CA LYS A 128 1.55 13.72 -3.68
C LYS A 128 2.21 12.43 -3.22
N GLU A 129 3.54 12.40 -3.33
CA GLU A 129 4.30 11.29 -2.81
C GLU A 129 3.98 11.06 -1.35
N ILE A 130 3.60 9.83 -1.03
CA ILE A 130 3.45 9.40 0.34
C ILE A 130 4.83 9.01 0.94
N TYR A 131 5.92 9.45 0.36
CA TYR A 131 7.23 9.46 1.01
C TYR A 131 7.39 10.75 1.81
N ASN A 132 6.45 11.02 2.71
CA ASN A 132 6.73 11.95 3.78
C ASN A 132 7.39 11.15 4.90
N ASP A 133 8.66 11.45 5.17
CA ASP A 133 9.42 10.94 6.31
C ASP A 133 8.75 11.25 7.67
N ALA A 134 7.67 11.99 7.67
CA ALA A 134 6.87 12.33 8.84
C ALA A 134 5.39 12.01 8.62
N LYS A 135 5.06 10.73 8.39
CA LYS A 135 3.64 10.32 8.41
C LYS A 135 3.07 10.58 9.80
N THR A 136 2.09 11.47 9.85
CA THR A 136 1.24 11.66 11.03
C THR A 136 -0.07 10.94 10.77
N TYR A 137 -0.46 10.06 11.68
CA TYR A 137 -1.74 9.36 11.67
C TYR A 137 -2.62 10.01 12.73
N GLU A 138 -3.70 10.64 12.28
CA GLU A 138 -4.64 11.36 13.13
C GLU A 138 -5.81 10.45 13.51
N PHE A 139 -6.18 10.47 14.78
CA PHE A 139 -7.28 9.75 15.38
C PHE A 139 -8.11 10.75 16.22
N ASP A 140 -9.24 10.30 16.75
CA ASP A 140 -10.04 11.15 17.62
C ASP A 140 -9.29 11.52 18.91
N GLY A 141 -8.96 12.80 19.05
CA GLY A 141 -8.27 13.37 20.21
C GLY A 141 -6.76 13.18 20.28
N PHE A 142 -6.13 12.40 19.39
CA PHE A 142 -4.69 12.22 19.37
C PHE A 142 -4.12 11.93 17.99
N CYS A 143 -2.82 12.09 17.84
CA CYS A 143 -2.10 11.65 16.64
C CYS A 143 -0.85 10.84 17.00
N VAL A 144 -0.47 9.98 16.07
CA VAL A 144 0.76 9.20 16.15
C VAL A 144 1.66 9.58 15.00
N ARG A 145 2.94 9.86 15.30
CA ARG A 145 3.93 10.22 14.27
C ARG A 145 5.29 9.61 14.58
N MET A 146 6.12 9.52 13.55
CA MET A 146 7.52 9.18 13.72
C MET A 146 8.32 10.46 14.02
N SER A 147 8.96 10.54 15.18
CA SER A 147 9.88 11.63 15.54
C SER A 147 11.33 11.34 15.10
N SER A 148 11.62 10.07 14.86
CA SER A 148 12.84 9.58 14.19
C SER A 148 12.53 8.24 13.53
N PRO A 149 13.42 7.66 12.72
CA PRO A 149 13.16 6.37 12.05
C PRO A 149 12.77 5.23 13.00
N PHE A 150 13.11 5.33 14.28
CA PHE A 150 12.89 4.28 15.27
C PHE A 150 12.11 4.76 16.51
N ILE A 151 11.59 5.98 16.51
CA ILE A 151 10.82 6.52 17.64
C ILE A 151 9.47 6.99 17.16
N MET A 152 8.44 6.31 17.65
CA MET A 152 7.04 6.69 17.50
C MET A 152 6.60 7.52 18.69
N GLU A 153 5.92 8.63 18.43
CA GLU A 153 5.33 9.51 19.45
C GLU A 153 3.81 9.56 19.28
N CYS A 154 3.10 9.45 20.38
CA CYS A 154 1.69 9.81 20.47
C CYS A 154 1.57 11.19 21.08
N LYS A 155 0.73 12.04 20.50
CA LYS A 155 0.51 13.42 20.95
C LYS A 155 -0.97 13.74 20.97
N GLU A 156 -1.36 14.63 21.87
CA GLU A 156 -2.70 15.19 21.90
C GLU A 156 -2.99 16.01 20.63
N ILE A 157 -4.24 15.99 20.20
CA ILE A 157 -4.80 16.93 19.23
C ILE A 157 -5.60 17.95 20.02
N LEU A 158 -5.19 19.21 19.96
CA LEU A 158 -5.88 20.30 20.65
C LEU A 158 -7.14 20.69 19.85
N GLY A 159 -8.30 20.57 20.48
CA GLY A 159 -9.57 20.98 19.89
C GLY A 159 -9.70 22.50 19.76
N SER A 160 -10.59 22.96 18.87
CA SER A 160 -10.85 24.39 18.63
C SER A 160 -11.29 25.17 19.89
N ALA A 161 -11.82 24.52 20.91
CA ALA A 161 -12.24 25.14 22.17
C ALA A 161 -11.06 25.41 23.11
N GLU A 162 -10.03 24.56 23.11
CA GLU A 162 -8.82 24.71 23.93
C GLU A 162 -7.88 25.78 23.35
N LEU A 163 -8.03 26.10 22.07
CA LEU A 163 -7.29 27.14 21.38
C LEU A 163 -7.53 28.56 21.94
N LYS A 164 -8.67 28.77 22.61
CA LYS A 164 -9.03 30.09 23.18
C LYS A 164 -8.38 30.34 24.54
N SER A 165 -7.92 29.31 25.24
CA SER A 165 -7.33 29.46 26.59
C SER A 165 -5.82 29.67 26.60
N GLU A 166 -5.09 29.27 25.53
CA GLU A 166 -3.64 29.47 25.39
C GLU A 166 -3.25 30.72 24.58
N ALA A 167 -4.19 31.31 23.84
CA ALA A 167 -3.94 32.51 23.05
C ALA A 167 -3.95 33.80 23.93
N LYS A 168 -3.02 33.89 24.86
CA LYS A 168 -2.68 35.17 25.55
C LYS A 168 -1.72 36.06 24.75
N ASP A 169 -1.25 35.60 23.60
CA ASP A 169 -0.50 36.40 22.65
C ASP A 169 -1.30 36.64 21.38
N GLU A 170 -2.16 37.65 21.40
CA GLU A 170 -3.10 38.01 20.31
C GLU A 170 -2.42 38.48 19.01
N ASN A 171 -1.10 38.61 18.93
CA ASN A 171 -0.42 39.24 17.80
C ASN A 171 0.24 38.27 16.80
N LEU A 172 0.26 36.95 17.01
CA LEU A 172 1.00 36.05 16.13
C LEU A 172 0.16 35.35 15.04
N ASN A 173 -1.16 35.40 15.09
CA ASN A 173 -2.04 34.63 14.21
C ASN A 173 -2.90 35.43 13.22
N ALA A 174 -2.76 36.72 13.14
CA ALA A 174 -3.61 37.57 12.30
C ALA A 174 -3.30 37.55 10.78
N ASN A 175 -2.18 36.97 10.37
CA ASN A 175 -1.68 37.05 8.99
C ASN A 175 -1.45 35.72 8.28
N LEU A 176 -1.89 34.57 8.84
CA LEU A 176 -1.78 33.29 8.15
C LEU A 176 -3.01 33.04 7.29
N PRO A 177 -2.82 32.62 6.01
CA PRO A 177 -3.95 32.29 5.15
C PRO A 177 -4.73 31.08 5.69
N PRO A 178 -6.06 30.99 5.47
CA PRO A 178 -6.94 29.97 6.04
C PRO A 178 -6.56 28.50 5.76
N LYS A 179 -5.65 28.25 4.83
CA LYS A 179 -5.18 26.89 4.46
C LYS A 179 -4.06 26.34 5.36
N GLU A 180 -3.53 27.12 6.29
CA GLU A 180 -2.44 26.69 7.20
C GLU A 180 -2.91 26.46 8.64
N GLN A 181 -4.20 26.40 8.90
CA GLN A 181 -4.73 25.90 10.17
C GLN A 181 -4.58 24.38 10.23
N GLY A 182 -3.34 23.91 10.26
CA GLY A 182 -3.00 22.53 10.52
C GLY A 182 -3.45 22.14 11.93
N THR A 183 -3.78 20.89 12.11
CA THR A 183 -4.08 20.27 13.41
C THR A 183 -3.02 20.67 14.43
N ARG A 184 -3.40 21.43 15.46
CA ARG A 184 -2.44 21.82 16.51
C ARG A 184 -2.14 20.59 17.35
N ILE A 185 -0.85 20.24 17.38
CA ILE A 185 -0.33 19.09 18.11
C ILE A 185 0.06 19.56 19.52
N GLY A 186 -0.56 18.97 20.52
CA GLY A 186 -0.32 19.24 21.95
C GLY A 186 0.86 18.46 22.52
N LYS A 187 0.75 18.12 23.82
CA LYS A 187 1.79 17.42 24.57
C LYS A 187 2.01 16.00 24.06
N THR A 188 3.22 15.50 24.23
CA THR A 188 3.51 14.08 24.02
C THR A 188 2.88 13.27 25.16
N ILE A 189 2.01 12.32 24.78
CA ILE A 189 1.37 11.39 25.73
C ILE A 189 2.36 10.27 26.08
N TRP A 190 2.91 9.64 25.05
CA TRP A 190 3.92 8.59 25.22
C TRP A 190 4.90 8.53 24.03
N ARG A 191 5.99 7.79 24.23
CA ARG A 191 7.01 7.46 23.21
C ARG A 191 7.30 5.98 23.22
N LEU A 192 7.42 5.40 22.01
CA LEU A 192 7.76 4.00 21.82
C LEU A 192 8.99 3.88 20.92
N LYS A 193 10.00 3.15 21.39
CA LYS A 193 11.16 2.79 20.58
C LYS A 193 10.86 1.52 19.79
N LEU A 194 10.98 1.59 18.47
CA LEU A 194 10.79 0.47 17.55
C LEU A 194 12.11 -0.25 17.30
N GLY A 195 12.02 -1.55 17.02
CA GLY A 195 13.19 -2.37 16.66
C GLY A 195 13.60 -2.24 15.18
N ALA A 196 12.69 -1.71 14.34
CA ALA A 196 12.88 -1.55 12.90
C ALA A 196 12.03 -0.37 12.39
N TYR A 197 12.16 -0.02 11.09
CA TYR A 197 11.41 1.09 10.50
C TYR A 197 9.92 0.80 10.44
N LEU A 198 9.08 1.81 10.73
CA LEU A 198 7.65 1.74 10.45
C LEU A 198 7.43 1.61 8.94
N TYR A 199 6.71 0.58 8.55
CA TYR A 199 6.51 0.28 7.12
C TYR A 199 5.05 0.32 6.70
N THR A 200 4.14 -0.20 7.51
CA THR A 200 2.70 -0.15 7.23
C THR A 200 2.06 1.14 7.76
N PRO A 201 0.86 1.50 7.28
CA PRO A 201 0.02 2.44 7.99
C PRO A 201 -0.23 2.00 9.44
N VAL A 202 -0.48 2.97 10.32
CA VAL A 202 -0.93 2.72 11.69
C VAL A 202 -2.45 2.65 11.68
N CYS A 203 -3.01 1.54 12.13
CA CYS A 203 -4.45 1.32 12.23
C CYS A 203 -4.88 1.30 13.69
N LEU A 204 -5.95 2.01 14.03
CA LEU A 204 -6.57 1.98 15.35
C LEU A 204 -7.80 1.07 15.33
N ASN A 205 -7.88 0.13 16.25
CA ASN A 205 -9.07 -0.67 16.46
C ASN A 205 -9.24 -0.98 17.96
N ASP A 206 -10.42 -0.71 18.51
CA ASP A 206 -10.76 -0.94 19.92
C ASP A 206 -9.73 -0.42 20.93
N GLY A 207 -9.17 0.78 20.66
CA GLY A 207 -8.17 1.40 21.52
C GLY A 207 -6.76 0.83 21.37
N VAL A 208 -6.52 -0.07 20.42
CA VAL A 208 -5.23 -0.67 20.14
C VAL A 208 -4.71 -0.20 18.78
N LEU A 209 -3.47 0.24 18.74
CA LEU A 209 -2.76 0.60 17.52
C LEU A 209 -2.04 -0.63 16.96
N TYR A 210 -2.26 -0.91 15.69
CA TYR A 210 -1.60 -2.00 14.95
C TYR A 210 -0.76 -1.42 13.82
N PHE A 211 0.48 -1.88 13.72
CA PHE A 211 1.38 -1.48 12.64
C PHE A 211 2.50 -2.49 12.44
N GLY A 212 2.97 -2.58 11.22
CA GLY A 212 4.10 -3.42 10.83
C GLY A 212 5.37 -2.62 10.68
N THR A 213 6.48 -3.24 11.04
CA THR A 213 7.83 -2.73 10.83
C THR A 213 8.60 -3.64 9.87
N ALA A 214 9.53 -3.06 9.10
CA ALA A 214 10.35 -3.79 8.15
C ALA A 214 11.85 -3.57 8.41
N GLY A 215 12.67 -4.51 7.90
CA GLY A 215 14.11 -4.52 8.10
C GLY A 215 14.55 -5.66 9.02
N ASN A 216 15.79 -5.63 9.48
CA ASN A 216 16.33 -6.65 10.39
C ASN A 216 15.61 -6.61 11.73
N GLY A 217 14.70 -7.56 11.96
CA GLY A 217 13.88 -7.64 13.18
C GLY A 217 12.52 -6.96 13.08
N GLY A 218 11.96 -6.85 11.85
CA GLY A 218 10.61 -6.34 11.65
C GLY A 218 9.55 -7.25 12.26
N ASP A 219 8.56 -6.63 12.90
CA ASP A 219 7.46 -7.28 13.61
C ASP A 219 6.14 -6.57 13.33
N LEU A 220 5.02 -7.25 13.55
CA LEU A 220 3.74 -6.62 13.79
C LEU A 220 3.64 -6.24 15.27
N TYR A 221 3.26 -5.02 15.55
CA TYR A 221 3.02 -4.48 16.88
C TYR A 221 1.53 -4.31 17.15
N ALA A 222 1.11 -4.61 18.36
CA ALA A 222 -0.14 -4.16 18.96
C ALA A 222 0.19 -3.33 20.21
N VAL A 223 -0.25 -2.08 20.24
CA VAL A 223 0.12 -1.09 21.26
C VAL A 223 -1.14 -0.46 21.82
N ASP A 224 -1.31 -0.43 23.12
CA ASP A 224 -2.39 0.33 23.75
C ASP A 224 -2.27 1.82 23.41
N ALA A 225 -3.32 2.37 22.82
CA ALA A 225 -3.27 3.73 22.27
C ALA A 225 -3.13 4.80 23.35
N LYS A 226 -3.59 4.55 24.59
CA LYS A 226 -3.56 5.51 25.70
C LYS A 226 -2.22 5.52 26.41
N SER A 227 -1.68 4.33 26.69
CA SER A 227 -0.46 4.18 27.51
C SER A 227 0.82 4.06 26.68
N GLY A 228 0.72 3.63 25.41
CA GLY A 228 1.88 3.26 24.61
C GLY A 228 2.50 1.92 25.00
N GLU A 229 1.84 1.15 25.86
CA GLU A 229 2.30 -0.16 26.26
C GLU A 229 2.16 -1.16 25.10
N VAL A 230 3.22 -1.93 24.84
CA VAL A 230 3.20 -2.99 23.83
C VAL A 230 2.46 -4.19 24.40
N MET A 231 1.25 -4.44 23.90
CA MET A 231 0.41 -5.55 24.31
C MET A 231 0.97 -6.88 23.79
N PHE A 232 1.36 -6.90 22.50
CA PHE A 232 2.10 -8.02 21.93
C PHE A 232 2.95 -7.59 20.74
N LYS A 233 3.87 -8.46 20.36
CA LYS A 233 4.62 -8.41 19.09
C LYS A 233 4.55 -9.76 18.43
N PHE A 234 4.23 -9.79 17.14
CA PHE A 234 4.33 -10.98 16.34
C PHE A 234 5.55 -10.90 15.42
N LYS A 235 6.49 -11.83 15.58
CA LYS A 235 7.74 -11.81 14.84
C LYS A 235 7.55 -12.28 13.40
N THR A 236 7.79 -11.40 12.43
CA THR A 236 7.60 -11.67 11.01
C THR A 236 8.88 -11.60 10.21
N SER A 237 9.96 -11.05 10.75
CA SER A 237 11.18 -10.64 10.02
C SER A 237 10.94 -9.52 9.00
N GLY A 238 9.81 -8.82 9.08
CA GLY A 238 9.42 -7.71 8.24
C GLY A 238 7.97 -7.85 7.80
N THR A 239 7.11 -6.90 8.20
CA THR A 239 5.71 -6.84 7.80
C THR A 239 5.50 -5.63 6.93
N GLU A 240 5.26 -5.84 5.64
CA GLU A 240 5.01 -4.79 4.66
C GLU A 240 3.52 -4.58 4.42
N HIS A 241 2.71 -5.60 4.72
CA HIS A 241 1.27 -5.55 4.54
C HIS A 241 0.54 -6.45 5.54
N PHE A 242 -0.61 -6.00 6.05
CA PHE A 242 -1.53 -6.83 6.81
C PHE A 242 -2.98 -6.41 6.53
N VAL A 243 -3.91 -7.35 6.73
CA VAL A 243 -5.34 -7.15 6.50
C VAL A 243 -6.10 -7.56 7.74
N TRP A 244 -7.05 -6.72 8.15
CA TRP A 244 -7.92 -6.98 9.29
C TRP A 244 -9.11 -7.86 8.89
N ILE A 245 -9.38 -8.92 9.67
CA ILE A 245 -10.47 -9.85 9.41
C ILE A 245 -11.17 -10.18 10.73
N LYS A 246 -12.29 -9.53 11.04
CA LYS A 246 -13.17 -9.88 12.18
C LYS A 246 -12.44 -10.30 13.47
N GLY A 247 -11.61 -9.42 14.03
CA GLY A 247 -10.84 -9.69 15.25
C GLY A 247 -9.59 -10.56 15.06
N GLN A 248 -9.24 -10.84 13.81
CA GLN A 248 -8.03 -11.53 13.42
C GLN A 248 -7.23 -10.66 12.47
N ILE A 249 -5.95 -10.89 12.38
CA ILE A 249 -5.06 -10.19 11.46
C ILE A 249 -4.41 -11.21 10.53
N LEU A 250 -4.63 -11.04 9.24
CA LEU A 250 -3.89 -11.72 8.21
C LEU A 250 -2.66 -10.89 7.88
N LEU A 251 -1.49 -11.46 8.00
CA LEU A 251 -0.26 -10.77 7.66
C LEU A 251 0.64 -11.64 6.78
N ALA A 252 1.40 -10.99 5.94
CA ALA A 252 2.48 -11.60 5.21
C ALA A 252 3.65 -11.84 6.17
N ASN A 253 4.28 -12.99 6.05
CA ASN A 253 5.50 -13.34 6.74
C ASN A 253 6.64 -13.39 5.72
N ARG A 254 7.83 -12.91 6.08
CA ARG A 254 9.03 -12.96 5.22
C ARG A 254 9.45 -14.39 4.80
N LYS A 255 8.92 -15.41 5.45
CA LYS A 255 9.00 -16.80 4.97
C LYS A 255 8.04 -17.08 3.81
N ASN A 256 7.45 -16.02 3.25
CA ASN A 256 6.56 -16.05 2.08
C ASN A 256 5.28 -16.86 2.26
N LYS A 257 4.83 -17.03 3.49
CA LYS A 257 3.53 -17.63 3.81
C LYS A 257 2.66 -16.60 4.51
N PRO A 258 1.40 -16.37 4.10
CA PRO A 258 0.46 -15.61 4.90
C PRO A 258 0.13 -16.37 6.19
N VAL A 259 0.01 -15.64 7.28
CA VAL A 259 -0.38 -16.18 8.57
C VAL A 259 -1.57 -15.41 9.12
N LEU A 260 -2.48 -16.14 9.75
CA LEU A 260 -3.61 -15.59 10.47
C LEU A 260 -3.30 -15.63 11.97
N ILE A 261 -3.37 -14.49 12.62
CA ILE A 261 -3.13 -14.35 14.05
C ILE A 261 -4.35 -13.77 14.76
N SER A 262 -4.48 -14.04 16.03
CA SER A 262 -5.45 -13.39 16.91
C SER A 262 -5.07 -11.92 17.12
N ALA A 263 -6.00 -11.01 16.90
CA ALA A 263 -5.78 -9.59 17.17
C ALA A 263 -5.70 -9.27 18.64
N LYS A 264 -6.25 -10.12 19.49
CA LYS A 264 -6.30 -9.92 20.95
C LYS A 264 -4.94 -10.11 21.63
N ASP A 265 -4.21 -11.14 21.22
CA ASP A 265 -3.01 -11.61 21.94
C ASP A 265 -1.85 -12.01 21.00
N GLY A 266 -2.02 -11.88 19.70
CA GLY A 266 -1.00 -12.17 18.70
C GLY A 266 -0.71 -13.66 18.52
N LEU A 267 -1.54 -14.56 19.05
CA LEU A 267 -1.34 -16.00 18.87
C LEU A 267 -1.55 -16.41 17.42
N LEU A 268 -0.66 -17.26 16.91
CA LEU A 268 -0.78 -17.84 15.59
C LEU A 268 -2.00 -18.77 15.57
N LEU A 269 -2.96 -18.48 14.67
CA LEU A 269 -4.17 -19.27 14.49
C LEU A 269 -4.02 -20.24 13.32
N LYS A 270 -3.45 -19.81 12.21
CA LYS A 270 -3.33 -20.60 10.99
C LYS A 270 -2.20 -20.07 10.11
N GLU A 271 -1.46 -20.97 9.47
CA GLU A 271 -0.64 -20.65 8.30
C GLU A 271 -1.45 -20.95 7.04
N ILE A 272 -1.42 -20.03 6.05
CA ILE A 272 -2.10 -20.22 4.78
C ILE A 272 -1.07 -20.69 3.76
N GLU A 273 -1.29 -21.85 3.21
CA GLU A 273 -0.38 -22.41 2.20
C GLU A 273 -0.94 -22.20 0.79
N PHE A 274 -0.09 -21.75 -0.10
CA PHE A 274 -0.38 -21.62 -1.52
C PHE A 274 0.21 -22.76 -2.34
N GLU A 275 0.29 -23.97 -1.76
CA GLU A 275 0.88 -25.14 -2.41
C GLU A 275 2.34 -24.88 -2.83
N LYS A 276 2.59 -24.79 -4.16
CA LYS A 276 3.92 -24.54 -4.74
C LYS A 276 4.32 -23.05 -4.80
N PHE A 277 3.41 -22.14 -4.42
CA PHE A 277 3.65 -20.72 -4.53
C PHE A 277 4.13 -20.12 -3.22
N SER A 278 4.98 -19.10 -3.32
CA SER A 278 5.34 -18.20 -2.23
C SER A 278 4.77 -16.82 -2.49
N LEU A 279 4.43 -16.06 -1.45
CA LEU A 279 4.06 -14.64 -1.62
C LEU A 279 5.17 -13.89 -2.35
N SER A 280 4.79 -12.92 -3.17
CA SER A 280 5.74 -11.97 -3.75
C SER A 280 6.41 -11.12 -2.67
N ALA A 281 7.56 -10.53 -3.01
CA ALA A 281 8.27 -9.63 -2.10
C ALA A 281 7.42 -8.42 -1.67
N ASP A 282 6.51 -7.99 -2.52
CA ASP A 282 5.62 -6.83 -2.26
C ASP A 282 4.53 -7.16 -1.24
N GLN A 283 4.32 -8.44 -0.91
CA GLN A 283 3.38 -8.93 0.10
C GLN A 283 1.94 -8.40 -0.05
N ILE A 284 1.53 -8.04 -1.26
CA ILE A 284 0.21 -7.44 -1.51
C ILE A 284 -0.88 -8.49 -1.36
N MET A 285 -1.87 -8.18 -0.53
CA MET A 285 -2.99 -9.06 -0.22
C MET A 285 -4.30 -8.28 -0.11
N LEU A 286 -5.40 -8.92 -0.49
CA LEU A 286 -6.77 -8.46 -0.29
C LEU A 286 -7.62 -9.60 0.25
N VAL A 287 -8.51 -9.31 1.19
CA VAL A 287 -9.51 -10.27 1.65
C VAL A 287 -10.90 -9.75 1.29
N SER A 288 -11.65 -10.56 0.59
CA SER A 288 -13.04 -10.28 0.22
C SER A 288 -13.84 -11.58 0.11
N GLY A 289 -15.06 -11.57 0.61
CA GLY A 289 -16.00 -12.70 0.52
C GLY A 289 -15.47 -14.03 1.09
N GLY A 290 -14.66 -14.00 2.16
CA GLY A 290 -14.06 -15.19 2.76
C GLY A 290 -12.90 -15.79 1.96
N ARG A 291 -12.34 -15.01 1.03
CA ARG A 291 -11.20 -15.41 0.21
C ARG A 291 -10.05 -14.45 0.36
N LEU A 292 -8.85 -14.99 0.32
CA LEU A 292 -7.60 -14.25 0.21
C LEU A 292 -7.18 -14.19 -1.26
N TYR A 293 -6.91 -12.98 -1.73
CA TYR A 293 -6.30 -12.69 -3.02
C TYR A 293 -4.91 -12.15 -2.77
N ALA A 294 -3.93 -12.68 -3.46
CA ALA A 294 -2.54 -12.29 -3.25
C ALA A 294 -1.73 -12.39 -4.54
N VAL A 295 -0.57 -11.75 -4.53
CA VAL A 295 0.45 -11.92 -5.55
C VAL A 295 1.47 -12.93 -5.04
N ALA A 296 1.70 -13.97 -5.80
CA ALA A 296 2.63 -15.03 -5.46
C ALA A 296 3.59 -15.33 -6.61
N ASN A 297 4.63 -16.07 -6.34
CA ASN A 297 5.60 -16.53 -7.33
C ASN A 297 5.95 -18.00 -7.12
N ASP A 298 6.41 -18.65 -8.16
CA ASP A 298 6.94 -20.03 -8.13
C ASP A 298 8.47 -20.07 -8.32
N GLY A 299 9.12 -18.91 -8.16
CA GLY A 299 10.55 -18.72 -8.42
C GLY A 299 10.90 -18.29 -9.83
N ALA A 300 9.99 -18.44 -10.80
CA ALA A 300 10.19 -18.06 -12.20
C ALA A 300 9.18 -17.00 -12.67
N LYS A 301 7.93 -17.09 -12.23
CA LYS A 301 6.83 -16.25 -12.70
C LYS A 301 6.00 -15.71 -11.53
N ILE A 302 5.28 -14.62 -11.80
CA ILE A 302 4.35 -13.97 -10.87
C ILE A 302 2.94 -14.43 -11.20
N TYR A 303 2.16 -14.71 -10.16
CA TYR A 303 0.80 -15.21 -10.25
C TYR A 303 -0.15 -14.37 -9.39
N ALA A 304 -1.36 -14.14 -9.91
CA ALA A 304 -2.51 -13.87 -9.07
C ALA A 304 -2.98 -15.18 -8.45
N VAL A 305 -3.16 -15.22 -7.15
CA VAL A 305 -3.66 -16.40 -6.43
C VAL A 305 -4.88 -16.06 -5.61
N CYS A 306 -5.78 -17.03 -5.50
CA CYS A 306 -6.99 -16.96 -4.69
C CYS A 306 -7.08 -18.21 -3.82
N ALA A 307 -7.26 -18.05 -2.51
CA ALA A 307 -7.43 -19.12 -1.54
C ALA A 307 -8.61 -18.86 -0.61
N GLU A 308 -9.32 -19.91 -0.19
CA GLU A 308 -10.32 -19.82 0.89
C GLU A 308 -9.62 -19.73 2.25
N ILE A 309 -10.12 -18.85 3.14
CA ILE A 309 -9.53 -18.58 4.46
C ILE A 309 -10.51 -18.84 5.61
#